data_5e5a83b75f11a8158905357ffd7c2ee0
#
_entry.id   5e5a83b75f11a8158905357ffd7c2ee0
#
_cell.length_a   1.000
_cell.length_b   1.000
_cell.length_c   1.000
_cell.angle_alpha   90.00
_cell.angle_beta   90.00
_cell.angle_gamma   90.00
#
_symmetry.space_group_name_H-M   'P 1'
#
loop_
_entity.id
_entity.type
_entity.pdbx_description
1 polymer ?
#
loop_
_entity_poly.entity_id
_entity_poly.type
_entity_poly.pdbx_seq_one_letter_code
_entity_poly.pdbx_strand_id
1 'polypeptide(L)'
;MSRGLGDVYKRQNPDTPPHTRQSQVLVPMDTEGITIVRPMHVYGYDDGYTGHPELNFENVVVPKSNIIGGEGMGFQIAQARLGPGRIHHCMRTIGMAERALELMIKRALSRETFGTKISDHGVVQDWIARSRIKIEEARLLTLKTAWLIDNVGKEQAKIEISAIKVGVIEAASYVIDKAIQAHGAMGVSKDTPLAKMSAGVRT
;
A
#
# COMPACT_ATOMS: atom_id res chain seq x y z
N MET A 1 -6.91 -20.94 3.10
CA MET A 1 -8.27 -20.42 2.96
C MET A 1 -8.65 -19.75 4.27
N SER A 2 -8.89 -18.45 4.26
CA SER A 2 -9.41 -17.72 5.43
C SER A 2 -10.86 -18.16 5.65
N ARG A 3 -11.08 -19.10 6.56
CA ARG A 3 -12.41 -19.47 6.99
C ARG A 3 -12.89 -18.41 7.98
N GLY A 4 -13.87 -17.60 7.60
CA GLY A 4 -14.67 -16.91 8.57
C GLY A 4 -14.75 -15.39 8.52
N LEU A 5 -14.15 -14.71 7.57
CA LEU A 5 -14.42 -13.29 7.34
C LEU A 5 -15.14 -13.14 6.01
N GLY A 6 -16.37 -12.63 6.05
CA GLY A 6 -17.10 -12.25 4.86
C GLY A 6 -16.46 -11.06 4.16
N ASP A 7 -16.75 -10.90 2.89
CA ASP A 7 -16.36 -9.71 2.15
C ASP A 7 -17.37 -8.57 2.39
N VAL A 8 -16.90 -7.32 2.24
CA VAL A 8 -17.74 -6.13 2.38
C VAL A 8 -18.13 -5.65 1.00
N TYR A 9 -19.35 -5.99 0.58
CA TYR A 9 -19.88 -5.57 -0.71
C TYR A 9 -20.54 -4.18 -0.63
N LYS A 10 -20.36 -3.37 -1.66
CA LYS A 10 -21.01 -2.06 -1.78
C LYS A 10 -22.26 -2.15 -2.62
N ARG A 11 -23.44 -2.11 -1.98
CA ARG A 11 -24.70 -1.97 -2.68
C ARG A 11 -24.91 -0.52 -3.10
N GLN A 12 -25.30 -0.30 -4.35
CA GLN A 12 -25.61 1.03 -4.88
C GLN A 12 -27.14 1.20 -5.04
N ASN A 13 -27.63 2.36 -4.63
CA ASN A 13 -28.99 2.82 -4.95
C ASN A 13 -28.88 4.10 -5.81
N PRO A 14 -29.10 4.03 -7.13
CA PRO A 14 -28.91 5.16 -8.04
C PRO A 14 -29.92 6.31 -7.79
N ASP A 15 -31.05 6.03 -7.17
CA ASP A 15 -32.12 7.01 -6.94
C ASP A 15 -31.87 7.93 -5.75
N THR A 16 -30.77 7.72 -5.01
CA THR A 16 -30.39 8.54 -3.86
C THR A 16 -29.23 9.50 -4.18
N PRO A 17 -29.02 10.57 -3.38
CA PRO A 17 -27.88 11.48 -3.55
C PRO A 17 -26.52 10.75 -3.56
N PRO A 18 -25.50 11.25 -4.29
CA PRO A 18 -24.22 10.56 -4.50
C PRO A 18 -23.54 10.04 -3.24
N HIS A 19 -23.60 10.77 -2.13
CA HIS A 19 -22.95 10.40 -0.87
C HIS A 19 -23.71 9.35 -0.04
N THR A 20 -24.96 9.08 -0.39
CA THR A 20 -25.83 8.09 0.28
C THR A 20 -26.22 6.91 -0.63
N ARG A 21 -25.62 6.83 -1.83
CA ARG A 21 -25.89 5.75 -2.79
C ARG A 21 -25.35 4.39 -2.36
N GLN A 22 -24.35 4.37 -1.47
CA GLN A 22 -23.60 3.17 -1.16
C GLN A 22 -23.90 2.70 0.26
N SER A 23 -24.18 1.40 0.38
CA SER A 23 -24.25 0.68 1.65
C SER A 23 -23.18 -0.39 1.67
N GLN A 24 -22.60 -0.67 2.84
CA GLN A 24 -21.69 -1.80 3.04
C GLN A 24 -22.40 -2.96 3.69
N VAL A 25 -22.22 -4.15 3.14
CA VAL A 25 -22.90 -5.36 3.60
C VAL A 25 -21.86 -6.45 3.84
N LEU A 26 -21.91 -7.11 4.99
CA LEU A 26 -21.11 -8.31 5.26
C LEU A 26 -21.75 -9.51 4.56
N VAL A 27 -20.97 -10.18 3.74
CA VAL A 27 -21.38 -11.37 3.02
C VAL A 27 -20.42 -12.50 3.34
N PRO A 28 -20.85 -13.57 4.06
CA PRO A 28 -20.01 -14.75 4.26
C PRO A 28 -19.60 -15.36 2.92
N MET A 29 -18.33 -15.76 2.78
CA MET A 29 -17.80 -16.27 1.51
C MET A 29 -18.33 -17.64 1.08
N ASP A 30 -19.00 -18.34 1.98
CA ASP A 30 -19.71 -19.60 1.77
C ASP A 30 -21.20 -19.41 1.45
N THR A 31 -21.66 -18.16 1.27
CA THR A 31 -23.04 -17.86 0.88
C THR A 31 -23.31 -18.37 -0.54
N GLU A 32 -24.47 -19.02 -0.72
CA GLU A 32 -24.93 -19.47 -2.04
C GLU A 32 -24.97 -18.30 -3.04
N GLY A 33 -24.52 -18.55 -4.27
CA GLY A 33 -24.45 -17.54 -5.34
C GLY A 33 -23.11 -16.79 -5.40
N ILE A 34 -22.13 -17.09 -4.53
CA ILE A 34 -20.79 -16.53 -4.61
C ILE A 34 -19.85 -17.51 -5.30
N THR A 35 -19.18 -17.05 -6.35
CA THR A 35 -18.15 -17.82 -7.04
C THR A 35 -16.84 -17.02 -7.05
N ILE A 36 -15.76 -17.66 -6.59
CA ILE A 36 -14.40 -17.13 -6.75
C ILE A 36 -13.92 -17.55 -8.14
N VAL A 37 -13.84 -16.60 -9.07
CA VAL A 37 -13.49 -16.87 -10.47
C VAL A 37 -12.00 -17.17 -10.58
N ARG A 38 -11.16 -16.31 -10.02
CA ARG A 38 -9.69 -16.45 -10.01
C ARG A 38 -9.03 -15.50 -9.02
N PRO A 39 -7.81 -15.78 -8.56
CA PRO A 39 -6.95 -14.78 -7.97
C PRO A 39 -6.50 -13.77 -9.04
N MET A 40 -6.45 -12.49 -8.71
CA MET A 40 -5.93 -11.44 -9.58
C MET A 40 -4.45 -11.21 -9.27
N HIS A 41 -3.64 -11.13 -10.32
CA HIS A 41 -2.23 -10.81 -10.21
C HIS A 41 -2.01 -9.30 -10.39
N VAL A 42 -1.20 -8.71 -9.52
CA VAL A 42 -0.76 -7.31 -9.65
C VAL A 42 0.73 -7.31 -9.99
N TYR A 43 1.09 -6.74 -11.12
CA TYR A 43 2.47 -6.80 -11.66
C TYR A 43 3.04 -8.24 -11.76
N GLY A 44 2.18 -9.22 -12.02
CA GLY A 44 2.57 -10.63 -12.08
C GLY A 44 2.82 -11.29 -10.71
N TYR A 45 2.57 -10.59 -9.61
CA TYR A 45 2.62 -11.16 -8.27
C TYR A 45 1.24 -11.59 -7.79
N ASP A 46 1.20 -12.78 -7.20
CA ASP A 46 0.08 -13.28 -6.43
C ASP A 46 0.37 -13.02 -4.94
N ASP A 47 -0.50 -12.26 -4.30
CA ASP A 47 -0.36 -11.92 -2.87
C ASP A 47 -0.96 -13.00 -1.95
N GLY A 48 -1.31 -14.17 -2.50
CA GLY A 48 -1.82 -15.32 -1.75
C GLY A 48 -3.06 -14.97 -0.93
N TYR A 49 -2.99 -15.15 0.40
CA TYR A 49 -4.13 -14.92 1.30
C TYR A 49 -4.56 -13.45 1.43
N THR A 50 -3.72 -12.51 1.06
CA THR A 50 -4.00 -11.07 1.08
C THR A 50 -4.33 -10.51 -0.30
N GLY A 51 -4.39 -11.38 -1.29
CA GLY A 51 -4.64 -11.04 -2.69
C GLY A 51 -6.06 -10.58 -2.97
N HIS A 52 -6.28 -10.17 -4.20
CA HIS A 52 -7.55 -9.64 -4.68
C HIS A 52 -8.17 -10.65 -5.64
N PRO A 53 -9.22 -11.38 -5.24
CA PRO A 53 -9.93 -12.29 -6.14
C PRO A 53 -10.92 -11.53 -7.02
N GLU A 54 -11.17 -12.08 -8.20
CA GLU A 54 -12.35 -11.77 -8.99
C GLU A 54 -13.51 -12.62 -8.45
N LEU A 55 -14.57 -11.95 -8.03
CA LEU A 55 -15.76 -12.58 -7.45
C LEU A 55 -16.97 -12.35 -8.34
N ASN A 56 -17.78 -13.38 -8.52
CA ASN A 56 -19.09 -13.27 -9.12
C ASN A 56 -20.18 -13.46 -8.04
N PHE A 57 -21.23 -12.63 -8.09
CA PHE A 57 -22.35 -12.65 -7.17
C PHE A 57 -23.64 -12.84 -8.00
N GLU A 58 -24.31 -13.98 -7.83
CA GLU A 58 -25.55 -14.31 -8.52
C GLU A 58 -26.67 -14.59 -7.50
N ASN A 59 -27.66 -13.70 -7.44
CA ASN A 59 -28.82 -13.84 -6.55
C ASN A 59 -28.46 -14.07 -5.08
N VAL A 60 -27.36 -13.50 -4.60
CA VAL A 60 -26.89 -13.64 -3.22
C VAL A 60 -27.87 -12.96 -2.26
N VAL A 61 -28.38 -13.72 -1.31
CA VAL A 61 -29.31 -13.23 -0.28
C VAL A 61 -28.65 -13.30 1.08
N VAL A 62 -28.64 -12.18 1.80
CA VAL A 62 -28.13 -12.10 3.17
C VAL A 62 -29.11 -11.35 4.07
N PRO A 63 -29.10 -11.61 5.38
CA PRO A 63 -29.95 -10.88 6.33
C PRO A 63 -29.70 -9.37 6.29
N LYS A 64 -30.75 -8.57 6.44
CA LYS A 64 -30.64 -7.09 6.49
C LYS A 64 -29.74 -6.62 7.65
N SER A 65 -29.62 -7.39 8.72
CA SER A 65 -28.72 -7.15 9.85
C SER A 65 -27.24 -7.14 9.47
N ASN A 66 -26.87 -7.68 8.30
CA ASN A 66 -25.51 -7.66 7.79
C ASN A 66 -25.10 -6.30 7.20
N ILE A 67 -26.04 -5.34 7.10
CA ILE A 67 -25.72 -3.97 6.68
C ILE A 67 -24.94 -3.27 7.80
N ILE A 68 -23.76 -2.77 7.47
CA ILE A 68 -22.89 -2.09 8.43
C ILE A 68 -23.34 -0.63 8.57
N GLY A 69 -23.66 -0.20 9.80
CA GLY A 69 -23.99 1.18 10.14
C GLY A 69 -25.32 1.71 9.61
N GLY A 70 -25.96 1.02 8.66
CA GLY A 70 -27.23 1.40 8.06
C GLY A 70 -27.16 1.64 6.54
N GLU A 71 -28.33 1.72 5.91
CA GLU A 71 -28.44 1.98 4.47
C GLU A 71 -27.92 3.39 4.14
N GLY A 72 -27.16 3.50 3.04
CA GLY A 72 -26.59 4.77 2.58
C GLY A 72 -25.32 5.23 3.33
N MET A 73 -24.87 4.52 4.36
CA MET A 73 -23.70 4.90 5.18
C MET A 73 -22.36 4.44 4.58
N GLY A 74 -22.35 3.75 3.46
CA GLY A 74 -21.14 3.11 2.92
C GLY A 74 -20.01 4.08 2.59
N PHE A 75 -20.31 5.26 2.05
CA PHE A 75 -19.29 6.28 1.78
C PHE A 75 -18.67 6.84 3.08
N GLN A 76 -19.51 7.14 4.07
CA GLN A 76 -19.05 7.68 5.35
C GLN A 76 -18.16 6.68 6.09
N ILE A 77 -18.54 5.40 6.10
CA ILE A 77 -17.76 4.31 6.71
C ILE A 77 -16.40 4.17 6.00
N ALA A 78 -16.39 4.18 4.66
CA ALA A 78 -15.16 4.11 3.89
C ALA A 78 -14.23 5.30 4.21
N GLN A 79 -14.75 6.52 4.28
CA GLN A 79 -13.96 7.71 4.59
C GLN A 79 -13.41 7.70 6.04
N ALA A 80 -14.17 7.19 7.00
CA ALA A 80 -13.70 7.04 8.37
C ALA A 80 -12.47 6.12 8.46
N ARG A 81 -12.44 5.04 7.67
CA ARG A 81 -11.33 4.09 7.63
C ARG A 81 -10.12 4.60 6.83
N LEU A 82 -10.36 5.29 5.70
CA LEU A 82 -9.30 5.67 4.76
C LEU A 82 -8.35 6.74 5.32
N GLY A 83 -8.81 7.61 6.21
CA GLY A 83 -7.99 8.64 6.83
C GLY A 83 -6.79 8.07 7.59
N PRO A 84 -7.01 7.31 8.68
CA PRO A 84 -5.94 6.65 9.45
C PRO A 84 -5.17 5.62 8.62
N GLY A 85 -5.84 4.94 7.68
CA GLY A 85 -5.22 3.99 6.77
C GLY A 85 -4.08 4.59 5.93
N ARG A 86 -4.17 5.86 5.55
CA ARG A 86 -3.11 6.54 4.79
C ARG A 86 -1.82 6.68 5.61
N ILE A 87 -1.91 7.03 6.90
CA ILE A 87 -0.75 7.10 7.81
C ILE A 87 -0.08 5.73 7.90
N HIS A 88 -0.86 4.69 8.15
CA HIS A 88 -0.36 3.32 8.23
C HIS A 88 0.36 2.87 6.95
N HIS A 89 -0.24 3.13 5.78
CA HIS A 89 0.40 2.81 4.50
C HIS A 89 1.70 3.57 4.30
N CYS A 90 1.75 4.86 4.63
CA CYS A 90 2.97 5.67 4.53
C CYS A 90 4.07 5.11 5.45
N MET A 91 3.78 4.78 6.70
CA MET A 91 4.79 4.20 7.61
C MET A 91 5.31 2.85 7.13
N ARG A 92 4.45 1.96 6.62
CA ARG A 92 4.88 0.70 5.99
C ARG A 92 5.79 0.94 4.79
N THR A 93 5.44 1.90 3.95
CA THR A 93 6.23 2.26 2.76
C THR A 93 7.60 2.83 3.13
N ILE A 94 7.68 3.64 4.18
CA ILE A 94 8.96 4.11 4.75
C ILE A 94 9.79 2.90 5.23
N GLY A 95 9.19 1.93 5.91
CA GLY A 95 9.88 0.70 6.31
C GLY A 95 10.41 -0.12 5.13
N MET A 96 9.69 -0.17 4.01
CA MET A 96 10.18 -0.78 2.77
C MET A 96 11.38 -0.02 2.20
N ALA A 97 11.34 1.32 2.19
CA ALA A 97 12.44 2.14 1.74
C ALA A 97 13.70 1.96 2.62
N GLU A 98 13.54 1.90 3.95
CA GLU A 98 14.65 1.58 4.87
C GLU A 98 15.29 0.23 4.53
N ARG A 99 14.47 -0.80 4.34
CA ARG A 99 14.97 -2.13 3.99
C ARG A 99 15.68 -2.14 2.64
N ALA A 100 15.18 -1.41 1.66
CA ALA A 100 15.81 -1.29 0.35
C ALA A 100 17.17 -0.57 0.45
N LEU A 101 17.27 0.48 1.26
CA LEU A 101 18.53 1.19 1.53
C LEU A 101 19.56 0.27 2.22
N GLU A 102 19.17 -0.50 3.22
CA GLU A 102 20.04 -1.48 3.87
C GLU A 102 20.61 -2.49 2.86
N LEU A 103 19.75 -3.03 1.99
CA LEU A 103 20.15 -3.98 0.95
C LEU A 103 21.11 -3.31 -0.05
N MET A 104 20.85 -2.07 -0.46
CA MET A 104 21.73 -1.30 -1.34
C MET A 104 23.11 -1.11 -0.72
N ILE A 105 23.19 -0.69 0.54
CA ILE A 105 24.45 -0.49 1.26
C ILE A 105 25.22 -1.82 1.38
N LYS A 106 24.54 -2.89 1.80
CA LYS A 106 25.15 -4.22 1.91
C LYS A 106 25.72 -4.70 0.56
N ARG A 107 24.96 -4.49 -0.52
CA ARG A 107 25.42 -4.81 -1.87
C ARG A 107 26.63 -3.96 -2.28
N ALA A 108 26.59 -2.66 -2.04
CA ALA A 108 27.64 -1.74 -2.38
C ALA A 108 28.98 -2.10 -1.71
N LEU A 109 28.95 -2.51 -0.46
CA LEU A 109 30.12 -2.91 0.30
C LEU A 109 30.69 -4.29 -0.08
N SER A 110 29.86 -5.19 -0.62
CA SER A 110 30.26 -6.57 -0.91
C SER A 110 30.61 -6.84 -2.37
N ARG A 111 30.13 -6.02 -3.33
CA ARG A 111 30.35 -6.24 -4.75
C ARG A 111 31.50 -5.41 -5.29
N GLU A 112 32.39 -6.07 -6.02
CA GLU A 112 33.47 -5.41 -6.79
C GLU A 112 33.13 -5.47 -8.28
N THR A 113 33.42 -4.36 -8.97
CA THR A 113 33.32 -4.20 -10.42
C THR A 113 34.48 -3.34 -10.89
N PHE A 114 35.10 -3.71 -12.01
CA PHE A 114 36.23 -2.97 -12.57
C PHE A 114 37.40 -2.70 -11.59
N GLY A 115 37.62 -3.67 -10.67
CA GLY A 115 38.72 -3.61 -9.70
C GLY A 115 38.45 -2.79 -8.44
N THR A 116 37.24 -2.25 -8.24
CA THR A 116 36.88 -1.48 -7.04
C THR A 116 35.51 -1.92 -6.51
N LYS A 117 35.25 -1.66 -5.23
CA LYS A 117 33.92 -1.84 -4.68
C LYS A 117 32.94 -0.84 -5.29
N ILE A 118 31.70 -1.26 -5.50
CA ILE A 118 30.71 -0.31 -6.04
C ILE A 118 30.39 0.83 -5.05
N SER A 119 30.65 0.64 -3.75
CA SER A 119 30.59 1.71 -2.74
C SER A 119 31.59 2.86 -2.97
N ASP A 120 32.65 2.62 -3.74
CA ASP A 120 33.69 3.62 -3.99
C ASP A 120 33.35 4.53 -5.19
N HIS A 121 32.27 4.18 -5.93
CA HIS A 121 31.77 5.03 -7.00
C HIS A 121 30.90 6.17 -6.46
N GLY A 122 31.26 7.42 -6.80
CA GLY A 122 30.57 8.61 -6.32
C GLY A 122 29.06 8.63 -6.59
N VAL A 123 28.63 8.04 -7.72
CA VAL A 123 27.20 7.91 -8.05
C VAL A 123 26.45 7.03 -7.04
N VAL A 124 27.06 5.96 -6.53
CA VAL A 124 26.45 5.08 -5.53
C VAL A 124 26.41 5.75 -4.17
N GLN A 125 27.44 6.50 -3.81
CA GLN A 125 27.48 7.33 -2.60
C GLN A 125 26.37 8.39 -2.63
N ASP A 126 26.16 9.07 -3.78
CA ASP A 126 25.06 10.02 -3.96
C ASP A 126 23.68 9.34 -3.81
N TRP A 127 23.49 8.15 -4.39
CA TRP A 127 22.24 7.40 -4.22
C TRP A 127 21.95 7.08 -2.75
N ILE A 128 22.96 6.64 -2.00
CA ILE A 128 22.82 6.32 -0.57
C ILE A 128 22.48 7.57 0.23
N ALA A 129 23.21 8.67 0.00
CA ALA A 129 22.98 9.93 0.71
C ALA A 129 21.58 10.50 0.44
N ARG A 130 21.17 10.59 -0.83
CA ARG A 130 19.84 11.06 -1.22
C ARG A 130 18.74 10.14 -0.69
N SER A 131 18.95 8.83 -0.70
CA SER A 131 18.00 7.87 -0.15
C SER A 131 17.74 8.10 1.33
N ARG A 132 18.80 8.32 2.12
CA ARG A 132 18.68 8.65 3.54
C ARG A 132 17.91 9.94 3.76
N ILE A 133 18.26 11.02 3.04
CA ILE A 133 17.57 12.30 3.13
C ILE A 133 16.06 12.13 2.85
N LYS A 134 15.71 11.49 1.72
CA LYS A 134 14.32 11.27 1.32
C LYS A 134 13.52 10.45 2.32
N ILE A 135 14.13 9.45 2.94
CA ILE A 135 13.48 8.64 3.98
C ILE A 135 13.18 9.50 5.22
N GLU A 136 14.13 10.34 5.66
CA GLU A 136 13.91 11.21 6.82
C GLU A 136 12.85 12.29 6.55
N GLU A 137 12.88 12.92 5.36
CA GLU A 137 11.85 13.87 4.94
C GLU A 137 10.45 13.22 4.95
N ALA A 138 10.33 12.03 4.36
CA ALA A 138 9.07 11.29 4.32
C ALA A 138 8.58 10.89 5.73
N ARG A 139 9.50 10.47 6.60
CA ARG A 139 9.20 10.12 8.00
C ARG A 139 8.71 11.32 8.80
N LEU A 140 9.44 12.43 8.75
CA LEU A 140 9.09 13.64 9.47
C LEU A 140 7.75 14.21 9.00
N LEU A 141 7.49 14.21 7.69
CA LEU A 141 6.20 14.64 7.15
C LEU A 141 5.05 13.75 7.66
N THR A 142 5.27 12.43 7.71
CA THR A 142 4.26 11.48 8.19
C THR A 142 4.01 11.64 9.69
N LEU A 143 5.06 11.79 10.50
CA LEU A 143 4.93 12.04 11.95
C LEU A 143 4.24 13.36 12.24
N LYS A 144 4.60 14.44 11.51
CA LYS A 144 3.89 15.72 11.61
C LYS A 144 2.40 15.56 11.30
N THR A 145 2.08 14.81 10.25
CA THR A 145 0.68 14.58 9.86
C THR A 145 -0.09 13.82 10.95
N ALA A 146 0.52 12.80 11.55
CA ALA A 146 -0.08 12.07 12.67
C ALA A 146 -0.31 12.99 13.87
N TRP A 147 0.68 13.80 14.22
CA TRP A 147 0.57 14.79 15.31
C TRP A 147 -0.56 15.80 15.07
N LEU A 148 -0.72 16.29 13.82
CA LEU A 148 -1.81 17.19 13.46
C LEU A 148 -3.18 16.51 13.63
N ILE A 149 -3.32 15.25 13.24
CA ILE A 149 -4.57 14.50 13.42
C ILE A 149 -4.93 14.41 14.91
N ASP A 150 -3.95 14.14 15.77
CA ASP A 150 -4.16 13.97 17.21
C ASP A 150 -4.48 15.30 17.92
N ASN A 151 -3.89 16.42 17.48
CA ASN A 151 -3.96 17.69 18.19
C ASN A 151 -4.97 18.70 17.61
N VAL A 152 -5.20 18.69 16.27
CA VAL A 152 -6.11 19.64 15.61
C VAL A 152 -7.26 18.97 14.87
N GLY A 153 -7.20 17.66 14.70
CA GLY A 153 -8.25 16.87 14.10
C GLY A 153 -8.06 16.58 12.60
N LYS A 154 -8.72 15.51 12.15
CA LYS A 154 -8.60 14.96 10.79
C LYS A 154 -9.00 15.96 9.70
N GLU A 155 -10.02 16.79 9.96
CA GLU A 155 -10.56 17.71 8.96
C GLU A 155 -9.56 18.82 8.64
N GLN A 156 -8.85 19.32 9.65
CA GLN A 156 -7.82 20.35 9.52
C GLN A 156 -6.54 19.80 8.88
N ALA A 157 -6.24 18.52 9.07
CA ALA A 157 -5.05 17.84 8.54
C ALA A 157 -5.22 17.26 7.11
N LYS A 158 -6.30 17.60 6.39
CA LYS A 158 -6.61 17.02 5.06
C LYS A 158 -5.50 17.19 4.04
N ILE A 159 -4.85 18.33 4.02
CA ILE A 159 -3.77 18.64 3.07
C ILE A 159 -2.59 17.74 3.35
N GLU A 160 -2.15 17.65 4.61
CA GLU A 160 -1.02 16.83 5.02
C GLU A 160 -1.30 15.34 4.79
N ILE A 161 -2.51 14.86 5.10
CA ILE A 161 -2.94 13.48 4.83
C ILE A 161 -2.86 13.16 3.32
N SER A 162 -3.07 14.13 2.47
CA SER A 162 -2.94 13.96 1.02
C SER A 162 -1.47 14.06 0.58
N ALA A 163 -0.73 15.01 1.12
CA ALA A 163 0.68 15.26 0.81
C ALA A 163 1.58 14.06 1.13
N ILE A 164 1.37 13.39 2.28
CA ILE A 164 2.17 12.21 2.64
C ILE A 164 2.02 11.07 1.62
N LYS A 165 0.84 10.89 1.03
CA LYS A 165 0.62 9.85 0.00
C LYS A 165 1.47 10.08 -1.24
N VAL A 166 1.72 11.32 -1.61
CA VAL A 166 2.57 11.68 -2.74
C VAL A 166 4.05 11.57 -2.33
N GLY A 167 4.47 12.34 -1.32
CA GLY A 167 5.87 12.46 -0.95
C GLY A 167 6.52 11.15 -0.49
N VAL A 168 5.80 10.34 0.30
CA VAL A 168 6.32 9.04 0.76
C VAL A 168 6.48 8.05 -0.39
N ILE A 169 5.51 7.99 -1.31
CA ILE A 169 5.58 7.08 -2.46
C ILE A 169 6.73 7.47 -3.39
N GLU A 170 6.91 8.76 -3.66
CA GLU A 170 8.03 9.25 -4.48
C GLU A 170 9.39 8.93 -3.82
N ALA A 171 9.53 9.18 -2.52
CA ALA A 171 10.73 8.87 -1.77
C ALA A 171 11.06 7.36 -1.82
N ALA A 172 10.08 6.50 -1.52
CA ALA A 172 10.27 5.06 -1.52
C ALA A 172 10.56 4.51 -2.93
N SER A 173 9.87 5.02 -3.96
CA SER A 173 10.12 4.64 -5.35
C SER A 173 11.55 4.95 -5.76
N TYR A 174 12.07 6.13 -5.40
CA TYR A 174 13.46 6.50 -5.65
C TYR A 174 14.43 5.52 -4.98
N VAL A 175 14.24 5.27 -3.68
CA VAL A 175 15.16 4.41 -2.90
C VAL A 175 15.19 2.99 -3.45
N ILE A 176 14.02 2.42 -3.73
CA ILE A 176 13.89 1.06 -4.26
C ILE A 176 14.50 0.96 -5.66
N ASP A 177 14.28 1.95 -6.52
CA ASP A 177 14.89 2.02 -7.86
C ASP A 177 16.42 2.00 -7.77
N LYS A 178 17.03 2.83 -6.90
CA LYS A 178 18.47 2.86 -6.73
C LYS A 178 19.03 1.57 -6.13
N ALA A 179 18.27 0.94 -5.22
CA ALA A 179 18.64 -0.37 -4.69
C ALA A 179 18.61 -1.46 -5.78
N ILE A 180 17.59 -1.48 -6.64
CA ILE A 180 17.52 -2.38 -7.81
C ILE A 180 18.73 -2.15 -8.72
N GLN A 181 19.03 -0.90 -9.05
CA GLN A 181 20.15 -0.53 -9.92
C GLN A 181 21.49 -1.02 -9.35
N ALA A 182 21.73 -0.85 -8.05
CA ALA A 182 22.93 -1.33 -7.37
C ALA A 182 23.07 -2.87 -7.38
N HIS A 183 21.97 -3.61 -7.47
CA HIS A 183 21.96 -5.08 -7.55
C HIS A 183 22.12 -5.60 -8.98
N GLY A 184 21.90 -4.76 -10.01
CA GLY A 184 21.88 -5.17 -11.41
C GLY A 184 20.77 -6.18 -11.70
N ALA A 185 21.04 -7.20 -12.51
CA ALA A 185 20.05 -8.23 -12.86
C ALA A 185 19.42 -8.93 -11.64
N MET A 186 20.17 -9.11 -10.56
CA MET A 186 19.64 -9.68 -9.31
C MET A 186 18.55 -8.81 -8.70
N GLY A 187 18.61 -7.48 -8.87
CA GLY A 187 17.62 -6.55 -8.33
C GLY A 187 16.21 -6.69 -8.92
N VAL A 188 16.11 -7.19 -10.15
CA VAL A 188 14.83 -7.47 -10.83
C VAL A 188 14.40 -8.93 -10.76
N SER A 189 15.23 -9.80 -10.18
CA SER A 189 14.94 -11.22 -9.98
C SER A 189 14.12 -11.46 -8.70
N LYS A 190 13.69 -12.72 -8.52
CA LYS A 190 13.03 -13.16 -7.27
C LYS A 190 14.01 -13.44 -6.14
N ASP A 191 15.33 -13.39 -6.39
CA ASP A 191 16.38 -13.66 -5.39
C ASP A 191 16.54 -12.51 -4.38
N THR A 192 15.98 -11.35 -4.71
CA THR A 192 15.87 -10.21 -3.80
C THR A 192 14.41 -9.76 -3.68
N PRO A 193 14.02 -9.14 -2.55
CA PRO A 193 12.66 -8.62 -2.41
C PRO A 193 12.41 -7.33 -3.19
N LEU A 194 13.42 -6.76 -3.84
CA LEU A 194 13.40 -5.41 -4.42
C LEU A 194 12.37 -5.26 -5.54
N ALA A 195 12.28 -6.24 -6.44
CA ALA A 195 11.29 -6.23 -7.52
C ALA A 195 9.86 -6.22 -6.98
N LYS A 196 9.57 -7.08 -5.96
CA LYS A 196 8.26 -7.10 -5.29
C LYS A 196 7.99 -5.80 -4.53
N MET A 197 9.00 -5.21 -3.88
CA MET A 197 8.87 -3.90 -3.23
C MET A 197 8.55 -2.80 -4.24
N SER A 198 9.20 -2.81 -5.42
CA SER A 198 8.94 -1.84 -6.49
C SER A 198 7.51 -1.96 -7.04
N ALA A 199 6.99 -3.17 -7.20
CA ALA A 199 5.60 -3.39 -7.55
C ALA A 199 4.65 -2.90 -6.44
N GLY A 200 4.91 -3.28 -5.19
CA GLY A 200 4.05 -2.97 -4.04
C GLY A 200 4.00 -1.50 -3.66
N VAL A 201 5.01 -0.70 -3.97
CA VAL A 201 4.99 0.75 -3.70
C VAL A 201 4.09 1.51 -4.68
N ARG A 202 3.76 0.91 -5.84
CA ARG A 202 2.90 1.50 -6.88
C ARG A 202 1.42 1.13 -6.72
N THR A 203 1.10 0.17 -5.88
CA THR A 203 -0.26 -0.28 -5.55
C THR A 203 -0.71 0.28 -4.21
#